data_e88a52d85d5d234e1bd39316afc1f8e6
#
_entry.id   e88a52d85d5d234e1bd39316afc1f8e6
#
_cell.length_a   1.000
_cell.length_b   1.000
_cell.length_c   1.000
_cell.angle_alpha   90.00
_cell.angle_beta   90.00
_cell.angle_gamma   90.00
#
_symmetry.space_group_name_H-M   'P 1'
#
loop_
_entity.id
_entity.type
_entity.pdbx_description
1 polymer ?
#
loop_
_entity_poly.entity_id
_entity_poly.type
_entity_poly.pdbx_seq_one_letter_code
_entity_poly.pdbx_strand_id
1 'polypeptide(L)'
;MINIVLPVDFSDATDRLIDGAVKFAKETKGKICLIHVAPADIGFAIGDMGFQYFPEVEQNEIKDELLRLNVIEQRIIAQDVDCEHLLKQGVAGDIILEYAKSKNADYIVMGSHGRSGIYAVFVGSLTKE
;
A
#
# COMPACT_ATOMS: atom_id res chain seq x y z
N MET A 1 -12.19 -11.33 11.97
CA MET A 1 -12.26 -10.68 10.66
C MET A 1 -10.97 -10.94 9.89
N ILE A 2 -11.09 -11.22 8.61
CA ILE A 2 -9.93 -11.40 7.74
C ILE A 2 -9.30 -10.03 7.46
N ASN A 3 -8.02 -9.90 7.71
CA ASN A 3 -7.26 -8.69 7.41
C ASN A 3 -6.37 -8.91 6.19
N ILE A 4 -6.49 -8.02 5.22
CA ILE A 4 -5.80 -8.10 3.93
C ILE A 4 -4.92 -6.88 3.78
N VAL A 5 -3.62 -7.07 3.68
CA VAL A 5 -2.69 -5.98 3.40
C VAL A 5 -2.58 -5.80 1.90
N LEU A 6 -2.77 -4.57 1.44
CA LEU A 6 -2.73 -4.22 0.03
C LEU A 6 -1.68 -3.13 -0.21
N PRO A 7 -0.47 -3.50 -0.62
CA PRO A 7 0.52 -2.51 -1.03
C PRO A 7 0.16 -1.91 -2.39
N VAL A 8 0.27 -0.60 -2.50
CA VAL A 8 0.07 0.12 -3.77
C VAL A 8 1.25 1.00 -4.07
N ASP A 9 1.57 1.17 -5.35
CA ASP A 9 2.69 1.98 -5.83
C ASP A 9 2.25 3.12 -6.75
N PHE A 10 0.94 3.34 -6.87
CA PHE A 10 0.33 4.37 -7.74
C PHE A 10 0.68 4.21 -9.23
N SER A 11 1.05 3.00 -9.64
CA SER A 11 1.30 2.70 -11.06
C SER A 11 -0.01 2.57 -11.84
N ASP A 12 0.10 2.42 -13.14
CA ASP A 12 -1.07 2.23 -14.01
C ASP A 12 -1.86 0.96 -13.66
N ALA A 13 -1.22 -0.02 -13.04
CA ALA A 13 -1.86 -1.26 -12.64
C ALA A 13 -2.67 -1.15 -11.34
N THR A 14 -2.55 -0.02 -10.62
CA THR A 14 -3.15 0.16 -9.30
C THR A 14 -4.68 -0.01 -9.32
N ASP A 15 -5.36 0.54 -10.32
CA ASP A 15 -6.82 0.44 -10.38
C ASP A 15 -7.30 -1.02 -10.50
N ARG A 16 -6.63 -1.82 -11.32
CA ARG A 16 -6.97 -3.24 -11.47
C ARG A 16 -6.65 -4.02 -10.20
N LEU A 17 -5.56 -3.68 -9.55
CA LEU A 17 -5.18 -4.27 -8.28
C LEU A 17 -6.24 -3.99 -7.21
N ILE A 18 -6.71 -2.77 -7.12
CA ILE A 18 -7.75 -2.38 -6.17
C ILE A 18 -9.06 -3.14 -6.47
N ASP A 19 -9.47 -3.22 -7.72
CA ASP A 19 -10.69 -3.92 -8.10
C ASP A 19 -10.61 -5.40 -7.70
N GLY A 20 -9.49 -6.04 -7.96
CA GLY A 20 -9.26 -7.43 -7.57
C GLY A 20 -9.24 -7.63 -6.06
N ALA A 21 -8.61 -6.70 -5.33
CA ALA A 21 -8.55 -6.76 -3.87
C ALA A 21 -9.93 -6.58 -3.24
N VAL A 22 -10.75 -5.68 -3.79
CA VAL A 22 -12.12 -5.48 -3.32
C VAL A 22 -12.95 -6.74 -3.52
N LYS A 23 -12.82 -7.36 -4.69
CA LYS A 23 -13.52 -8.63 -4.97
C LYS A 23 -13.10 -9.70 -3.95
N PHE A 24 -11.81 -9.84 -3.72
CA PHE A 24 -11.27 -10.80 -2.76
C PHE A 24 -11.75 -10.50 -1.34
N ALA A 25 -11.77 -9.22 -0.94
CA ALA A 25 -12.26 -8.81 0.37
C ALA A 25 -13.75 -9.14 0.56
N LYS A 26 -14.55 -8.98 -0.48
CA LYS A 26 -15.96 -9.34 -0.43
C LYS A 26 -16.15 -10.85 -0.28
N GLU A 27 -15.37 -11.65 -1.01
CA GLU A 27 -15.45 -13.11 -0.95
C GLU A 27 -15.02 -13.64 0.42
N THR A 28 -14.03 -13.02 1.05
CA THR A 28 -13.51 -13.45 2.35
C THR A 28 -14.16 -12.74 3.53
N LYS A 29 -15.00 -11.73 3.27
CA LYS A 29 -15.55 -10.82 4.27
C LYS A 29 -14.44 -10.12 5.04
N GLY A 30 -13.42 -9.68 4.31
CA GLY A 30 -12.20 -9.11 4.88
C GLY A 30 -12.20 -7.60 4.91
N LYS A 31 -11.20 -7.09 5.64
CA LYS A 31 -10.87 -5.67 5.70
C LYS A 31 -9.59 -5.43 4.91
N ILE A 32 -9.52 -4.32 4.18
CA ILE A 32 -8.31 -3.95 3.45
C ILE A 32 -7.48 -2.97 4.29
N CYS A 33 -6.22 -3.33 4.51
CA CYS A 33 -5.22 -2.48 5.12
C CYS A 33 -4.29 -2.02 4.00
N LEU A 34 -4.56 -0.82 3.49
CA LEU A 34 -3.86 -0.23 2.35
C LEU A 34 -2.53 0.36 2.81
N ILE A 35 -1.46 0.12 2.09
CA ILE A 35 -0.16 0.70 2.43
C ILE A 35 0.59 1.15 1.17
N HIS A 36 1.20 2.31 1.27
CA HIS A 36 2.19 2.76 0.29
C HIS A 36 3.50 3.03 1.02
N VAL A 37 4.60 2.52 0.48
CA VAL A 37 5.93 2.75 1.02
C VAL A 37 6.68 3.65 0.06
N ALA A 38 6.90 4.89 0.49
CA ALA A 38 7.69 5.86 -0.27
C ALA A 38 9.18 5.56 -0.06
N PRO A 39 10.04 5.86 -1.05
CA PRO A 39 11.47 5.67 -0.87
C PRO A 39 12.02 6.56 0.24
N ALA A 40 13.04 6.06 0.95
CA ALA A 40 13.68 6.82 2.03
C ALA A 40 14.35 8.10 1.53
N ASP A 41 14.73 8.13 0.25
CA ASP A 41 15.40 9.25 -0.38
C ASP A 41 14.46 10.24 -1.07
N ILE A 42 13.16 10.14 -0.83
CA ILE A 42 12.21 11.11 -1.37
C ILE A 42 12.58 12.52 -0.89
N GLY A 43 12.59 13.48 -1.80
CA GLY A 43 13.04 14.84 -1.48
C GLY A 43 14.49 15.11 -1.83
N PHE A 44 15.29 14.09 -2.14
CA PHE A 44 16.65 14.30 -2.59
C PHE A 44 16.69 14.48 -4.12
N ALA A 45 17.46 15.44 -4.57
CA ALA A 45 17.61 15.72 -5.98
C ALA A 45 18.98 16.34 -6.25
N ILE A 46 19.40 16.33 -7.51
CA ILE A 46 20.65 16.97 -7.92
C ILE A 46 20.40 18.46 -8.08
N GLY A 47 21.07 19.27 -7.27
CA GLY A 47 21.05 20.72 -7.35
C GLY A 47 22.40 21.27 -7.80
N ASP A 48 22.60 22.59 -7.65
CA ASP A 48 23.82 23.28 -8.04
C ASP A 48 25.05 22.76 -7.29
N MET A 49 24.87 22.32 -6.07
CA MET A 49 25.94 21.83 -5.20
C MET A 49 26.03 20.28 -5.20
N GLY A 50 25.44 19.63 -6.19
CA GLY A 50 25.38 18.17 -6.27
C GLY A 50 24.09 17.61 -5.71
N PHE A 51 24.16 16.42 -5.11
CA PHE A 51 22.98 15.73 -4.58
C PHE A 51 22.55 16.39 -3.27
N GLN A 52 21.36 16.94 -3.23
CA GLN A 52 20.86 17.73 -2.11
C GLN A 52 19.49 17.26 -1.64
N TYR A 53 19.21 17.49 -0.37
CA TYR A 53 17.90 17.22 0.23
C TYR A 53 17.04 18.48 0.22
N PHE A 54 15.82 18.34 -0.24
CA PHE A 54 14.84 19.42 -0.32
C PHE A 54 13.63 19.05 0.53
N PRO A 55 13.58 19.50 1.80
CA PRO A 55 12.46 19.17 2.70
C PRO A 55 11.09 19.52 2.14
N GLU A 56 11.02 20.63 1.39
CA GLU A 56 9.76 21.10 0.81
C GLU A 56 9.24 20.13 -0.24
N VAL A 57 10.15 19.56 -1.04
CA VAL A 57 9.81 18.55 -2.04
C VAL A 57 9.30 17.29 -1.34
N GLU A 58 9.97 16.84 -0.29
CA GLU A 58 9.54 15.69 0.49
C GLU A 58 8.15 15.91 1.07
N GLN A 59 7.92 17.04 1.72
CA GLN A 59 6.63 17.34 2.34
C GLN A 59 5.50 17.38 1.32
N ASN A 60 5.75 17.97 0.15
CA ASN A 60 4.75 18.07 -0.89
C ASN A 60 4.41 16.70 -1.48
N GLU A 61 5.40 15.85 -1.70
CA GLU A 61 5.18 14.50 -2.22
C GLU A 61 4.46 13.62 -1.22
N ILE A 62 4.84 13.66 0.04
CA ILE A 62 4.17 12.92 1.11
C ILE A 62 2.70 13.34 1.21
N LYS A 63 2.45 14.63 1.18
CA LYS A 63 1.08 15.17 1.23
C LYS A 63 0.25 14.68 0.05
N ASP A 64 0.83 14.73 -1.16
CA ASP A 64 0.16 14.26 -2.38
C ASP A 64 -0.16 12.78 -2.30
N GLU A 65 0.78 11.97 -1.85
CA GLU A 65 0.60 10.52 -1.71
C GLU A 65 -0.44 10.17 -0.65
N LEU A 66 -0.47 10.91 0.46
CA LEU A 66 -1.51 10.72 1.47
C LEU A 66 -2.90 11.03 0.91
N LEU A 67 -3.02 12.08 0.10
CA LEU A 67 -4.28 12.40 -0.56
C LEU A 67 -4.72 11.28 -1.51
N ARG A 68 -3.78 10.71 -2.27
CA ARG A 68 -4.07 9.59 -3.16
C ARG A 68 -4.53 8.36 -2.39
N LEU A 69 -3.87 8.05 -1.28
CA LEU A 69 -4.27 6.93 -0.43
C LEU A 69 -5.67 7.14 0.13
N ASN A 70 -5.99 8.35 0.56
CA ASN A 70 -7.31 8.66 1.08
C ASN A 70 -8.39 8.49 0.01
N VAL A 71 -8.13 8.91 -1.22
CA VAL A 71 -9.07 8.74 -2.34
C VAL A 71 -9.32 7.24 -2.58
N ILE A 72 -8.27 6.44 -2.57
CA ILE A 72 -8.39 4.98 -2.75
C ILE A 72 -9.20 4.37 -1.61
N GLU A 73 -8.92 4.78 -0.37
CA GLU A 73 -9.65 4.29 0.80
C GLU A 73 -11.14 4.58 0.67
N GLN A 74 -11.51 5.81 0.31
CA GLN A 74 -12.91 6.20 0.16
C GLN A 74 -13.59 5.41 -0.98
N ARG A 75 -12.88 5.14 -2.05
CA ARG A 75 -13.36 4.32 -3.16
C ARG A 75 -13.65 2.89 -2.71
N ILE A 76 -12.80 2.34 -1.87
CA ILE A 76 -12.98 0.99 -1.33
C ILE A 76 -14.16 0.96 -0.36
N ILE A 77 -14.24 1.93 0.55
CA ILE A 77 -15.33 2.02 1.52
C ILE A 77 -16.68 2.17 0.81
N ALA A 78 -16.72 2.91 -0.30
CA ALA A 78 -17.93 3.09 -1.08
C ALA A 78 -18.46 1.78 -1.69
N GLN A 79 -17.64 0.75 -1.72
CA GLN A 79 -18.01 -0.58 -2.20
C GLN A 79 -18.35 -1.55 -1.07
N ASP A 80 -18.63 -1.03 0.12
CA ASP A 80 -18.98 -1.79 1.32
C ASP A 80 -17.87 -2.71 1.83
N VAL A 81 -16.63 -2.27 1.68
CA VAL A 81 -15.45 -2.96 2.22
C VAL A 81 -14.75 -2.03 3.20
N ASP A 82 -14.50 -2.52 4.41
CA ASP A 82 -13.74 -1.75 5.39
C ASP A 82 -12.32 -1.54 4.90
N CYS A 83 -11.80 -0.32 5.07
CA CYS A 83 -10.46 0.02 4.61
C CYS A 83 -9.82 1.05 5.53
N GLU A 84 -8.54 0.89 5.77
CA GLU A 84 -7.70 1.90 6.38
C GLU A 84 -6.42 2.03 5.57
N HIS A 85 -5.65 3.08 5.78
CA HIS A 85 -4.42 3.28 5.03
C HIS A 85 -3.26 3.73 5.90
N LEU A 86 -2.04 3.48 5.42
CA LEU A 86 -0.81 3.91 6.06
C LEU A 86 0.21 4.29 4.98
N LEU A 87 0.92 5.37 5.22
CA LEU A 87 2.08 5.77 4.43
C LEU A 87 3.33 5.63 5.29
N LYS A 88 4.34 4.97 4.77
CA LYS A 88 5.65 4.83 5.42
C LYS A 88 6.75 5.15 4.43
N GLN A 89 7.94 5.44 4.93
CA GLN A 89 9.13 5.63 4.12
C GLN A 89 10.17 4.59 4.50
N GLY A 90 10.87 4.04 3.52
CA GLY A 90 11.97 3.11 3.77
C GLY A 90 11.99 1.95 2.77
N VAL A 91 12.40 0.78 3.24
CA VAL A 91 12.51 -0.43 2.44
C VAL A 91 11.16 -1.14 2.41
N ALA A 92 10.57 -1.19 1.22
CA ALA A 92 9.19 -1.63 1.05
C ALA A 92 8.94 -3.04 1.60
N GLY A 93 9.78 -4.01 1.27
CA GLY A 93 9.58 -5.39 1.70
C GLY A 93 9.51 -5.53 3.22
N ASP A 94 10.46 -4.91 3.91
CA ASP A 94 10.54 -4.98 5.37
C ASP A 94 9.33 -4.31 6.03
N ILE A 95 8.97 -3.14 5.52
CA ILE A 95 7.86 -2.35 6.07
C ILE A 95 6.53 -3.04 5.85
N ILE A 96 6.32 -3.62 4.67
CA ILE A 96 5.08 -4.34 4.35
C ILE A 96 4.92 -5.56 5.27
N LEU A 97 5.99 -6.33 5.49
CA LEU A 97 5.95 -7.47 6.39
C LEU A 97 5.69 -7.06 7.84
N GLU A 98 6.34 -5.99 8.28
CA GLU A 98 6.13 -5.45 9.63
C GLU A 98 4.68 -4.98 9.81
N TYR A 99 4.13 -4.30 8.81
CA TYR A 99 2.75 -3.85 8.85
C TYR A 99 1.79 -5.04 8.87
N ALA A 100 2.05 -6.06 8.06
CA ALA A 100 1.23 -7.27 8.05
C ALA A 100 1.22 -7.94 9.42
N LYS A 101 2.36 -8.01 10.08
CA LYS A 101 2.44 -8.55 11.45
C LYS A 101 1.64 -7.70 12.43
N SER A 102 1.78 -6.38 12.38
CA SER A 102 1.09 -5.47 13.30
C SER A 102 -0.43 -5.54 13.16
N LYS A 103 -0.93 -5.89 11.98
CA LYS A 103 -2.36 -6.00 11.70
C LYS A 103 -2.89 -7.42 11.84
N ASN A 104 -2.05 -8.37 12.19
CA ASN A 104 -2.39 -9.80 12.18
C ASN A 104 -3.02 -10.17 10.83
N ALA A 105 -2.37 -9.76 9.74
CA ALA A 105 -2.88 -9.96 8.41
C ALA A 105 -2.95 -11.44 8.06
N ASP A 106 -4.03 -11.81 7.39
CA ASP A 106 -4.20 -13.16 6.88
C ASP A 106 -3.64 -13.29 5.48
N TYR A 107 -3.71 -12.20 4.70
CA TYR A 107 -3.25 -12.17 3.31
C TYR A 107 -2.54 -10.89 2.99
N ILE A 108 -1.60 -10.97 2.05
CA ILE A 108 -1.06 -9.83 1.33
C ILE A 108 -1.47 -10.01 -0.13
N VAL A 109 -2.18 -9.04 -0.68
CA VAL A 109 -2.62 -9.08 -2.09
C VAL A 109 -1.68 -8.22 -2.91
N MET A 110 -1.15 -8.79 -3.98
CA MET A 110 -0.18 -8.13 -4.85
C MET A 110 -0.57 -8.30 -6.31
N GLY A 111 -0.15 -7.33 -7.12
CA GLY A 111 -0.31 -7.43 -8.56
C GLY A 111 0.73 -8.36 -9.17
N SER A 112 0.34 -9.10 -10.21
CA SER A 112 1.29 -9.87 -11.00
C SER A 112 2.09 -8.94 -11.90
N HIS A 113 3.40 -9.00 -11.77
CA HIS A 113 4.32 -8.10 -12.46
C HIS A 113 4.15 -8.20 -13.98
N GLY A 114 3.83 -7.08 -14.63
CA GLY A 114 3.67 -7.02 -16.08
C GLY A 114 2.44 -7.75 -16.63
N ARG A 115 1.53 -8.21 -15.77
CA ARG A 115 0.32 -8.96 -16.17
C ARG A 115 -0.91 -8.34 -15.52
N SER A 116 -2.08 -8.70 -16.03
CA SER A 116 -3.34 -8.16 -15.55
C SER A 116 -3.90 -8.86 -14.31
N GLY A 117 -3.30 -9.95 -13.88
CA GLY A 117 -3.80 -10.71 -12.73
C GLY A 117 -3.32 -10.18 -11.39
N ILE A 118 -4.00 -10.60 -10.35
CA ILE A 118 -3.56 -10.39 -8.99
C ILE A 118 -3.42 -11.75 -8.29
N TYR A 119 -2.69 -11.79 -7.21
CA TYR A 119 -2.64 -12.96 -6.36
C TYR A 119 -2.58 -12.55 -4.88
N ALA A 120 -3.12 -13.42 -4.02
CA ALA A 120 -3.09 -13.23 -2.59
C ALA A 120 -2.13 -14.25 -1.98
N VAL A 121 -1.25 -13.80 -1.12
CA VAL A 121 -0.33 -14.67 -0.40
C VAL A 121 -0.85 -14.81 1.03
N PHE A 122 -1.09 -16.05 1.45
CA PHE A 122 -1.53 -16.30 2.82
C PHE A 122 -0.32 -16.17 3.77
N VAL A 123 -0.41 -15.27 4.71
CA VAL A 123 0.68 -14.97 5.66
C VAL A 123 0.25 -15.14 7.12
N GLY A 124 -0.93 -15.67 7.37
CA GLY A 124 -1.46 -15.80 8.72
C GLY A 124 -0.54 -16.58 9.68
N SER A 125 0.14 -17.61 9.18
CA SER A 125 1.06 -18.39 9.98
C SER A 125 2.32 -17.62 10.37
N LEU A 126 2.68 -16.58 9.60
CA LEU A 126 3.86 -15.75 9.87
C LEU A 126 3.52 -14.60 10.81
N THR A 127 2.27 -14.19 10.89
CA THR A 127 1.85 -13.01 11.64
C THR A 127 1.25 -13.34 13.00
N LYS A 128 0.90 -14.59 13.26
CA LYS A 128 0.18 -15.02 14.47
C LYS A 128 1.09 -15.67 15.51
N GLU A 129 2.24 -15.14 15.72
CA GLU A 129 3.12 -15.64 16.76
C GLU A 129 2.86 -15.00 18.11
#